data_512ea0cd1c8f4c8d959917e6f0019925
#
_entry.id   512ea0cd1c8f4c8d959917e6f0019925
#
_cell.length_a   1.000
_cell.length_b   1.000
_cell.length_c   1.000
_cell.angle_alpha   90.00
_cell.angle_beta   90.00
_cell.angle_gamma   90.00
#
_symmetry.space_group_name_H-M   'P 1'
#
loop_
_entity.id
_entity.type
_entity.pdbx_description
1 polymer ?
#
loop_
_entity_poly.entity_id
_entity_poly.type
_entity_poly.pdbx_seq_one_letter_code
_entity_poly.pdbx_strand_id
1 'polypeptide(L)'
;MADPPMREPTYFVLAALLTGPLHGYAIMKRAGELSGGRVKLATGTLYTALDRLTAEGQVRLVGEETVAGRVRRTYGLTESGSAALRAEAQRMAEAARLVIGREQDAKSGPLARKLRTQ
;
A
#
# COMPACT_ATOMS: atom_id res chain seq x y z
N MET A 1 2.16 -20.13 11.25
CA MET A 1 2.63 -18.82 11.73
C MET A 1 2.15 -17.73 10.78
N ALA A 2 1.56 -16.67 11.30
CA ALA A 2 1.11 -15.57 10.47
C ALA A 2 2.30 -14.79 9.95
N ASP A 3 2.21 -14.31 8.70
CA ASP A 3 3.22 -13.44 8.13
C ASP A 3 3.29 -12.13 8.90
N PRO A 4 4.48 -11.52 9.03
CA PRO A 4 4.57 -10.22 9.67
C PRO A 4 3.80 -9.17 8.89
N PRO A 5 3.33 -8.11 9.56
CA PRO A 5 2.66 -7.01 8.89
C PRO A 5 3.53 -6.41 7.80
N MET A 6 2.90 -6.02 6.71
CA MET A 6 3.57 -5.32 5.63
C MET A 6 3.98 -3.92 6.11
N ARG A 7 5.20 -3.52 5.79
CA ARG A 7 5.65 -2.16 6.10
C ARG A 7 4.92 -1.14 5.24
N GLU A 8 4.70 0.04 5.78
CA GLU A 8 3.98 1.10 5.08
C GLU A 8 4.54 1.42 3.69
N PRO A 9 5.87 1.59 3.51
CA PRO A 9 6.39 1.84 2.17
C PRO A 9 6.07 0.72 1.19
N THR A 10 6.21 -0.54 1.60
CA THR A 10 5.90 -1.69 0.76
C THR A 10 4.42 -1.68 0.35
N TYR A 11 3.53 -1.42 1.31
CA TYR A 11 2.10 -1.32 1.06
C TYR A 11 1.80 -0.32 -0.06
N PHE A 12 2.38 0.87 0.03
CA PHE A 12 2.10 1.93 -0.95
C PHE A 12 2.79 1.69 -2.30
N VAL A 13 3.93 1.00 -2.32
CA VAL A 13 4.55 0.58 -3.59
C VAL A 13 3.64 -0.40 -4.32
N LEU A 14 3.12 -1.40 -3.61
CA LEU A 14 2.19 -2.36 -4.21
C LEU A 14 0.88 -1.68 -4.62
N ALA A 15 0.36 -0.79 -3.77
CA ALA A 15 -0.86 -0.04 -4.07
C ALA A 15 -0.70 0.83 -5.33
N ALA A 16 0.48 1.40 -5.54
CA ALA A 16 0.78 2.19 -6.73
C ALA A 16 0.61 1.38 -8.01
N LEU A 17 0.84 0.07 -7.95
CA LEU A 17 0.77 -0.81 -9.11
C LEU A 17 -0.61 -1.45 -9.29
N LEU A 18 -1.57 -1.13 -8.42
CA LEU A 18 -2.89 -1.77 -8.45
C LEU A 18 -3.65 -1.52 -9.75
N THR A 19 -3.49 -0.35 -10.34
CA THR A 19 -4.21 0.02 -11.56
C THR A 19 -3.44 -0.28 -12.84
N GLY A 20 -2.25 -0.83 -12.73
CA GLY A 20 -1.46 -1.24 -13.89
C GLY A 20 0.03 -1.06 -13.69
N PRO A 21 0.83 -1.60 -14.62
CA PRO A 21 2.28 -1.49 -14.54
C PRO A 21 2.77 -0.05 -14.62
N LEU A 22 3.84 0.24 -13.88
CA LEU A 22 4.47 1.56 -13.86
C LEU A 22 5.99 1.41 -13.83
N HIS A 23 6.69 2.41 -14.36
CA HIS A 23 8.14 2.51 -14.18
C HIS A 23 8.47 3.14 -12.83
N GLY A 24 9.73 2.99 -12.40
CA GLY A 24 10.15 3.33 -11.03
C GLY A 24 9.78 4.73 -10.57
N TYR A 25 10.03 5.75 -11.40
CA TYR A 25 9.70 7.12 -11.04
C TYR A 25 8.19 7.30 -10.79
N ALA A 26 7.37 6.70 -11.65
CA ALA A 26 5.91 6.78 -11.49
C ALA A 26 5.43 6.04 -10.25
N ILE A 27 6.09 4.94 -9.89
CA ILE A 27 5.80 4.22 -8.63
C ILE A 27 6.07 5.13 -7.44
N MET A 28 7.23 5.78 -7.42
CA MET A 28 7.60 6.71 -6.34
C MET A 28 6.58 7.82 -6.18
N LYS A 29 6.24 8.45 -7.30
CA LYS A 29 5.30 9.57 -7.31
C LYS A 29 3.92 9.14 -6.81
N ARG A 30 3.42 8.01 -7.31
CA ARG A 30 2.10 7.53 -6.94
C ARG A 30 2.04 7.06 -5.50
N ALA A 31 3.08 6.38 -5.02
CA ALA A 31 3.16 5.96 -3.62
C ALA A 31 3.14 7.19 -2.70
N GLY A 32 3.82 8.25 -3.08
CA GLY A 32 3.79 9.51 -2.36
C GLY A 32 2.39 10.11 -2.32
N GLU A 33 1.71 10.16 -3.46
CA GLU A 33 0.35 10.69 -3.55
C GLU A 33 -0.64 9.87 -2.73
N LEU A 34 -0.61 8.54 -2.88
CA LEU A 34 -1.53 7.64 -2.18
C LEU A 34 -1.34 7.68 -0.67
N SER A 35 -0.13 7.92 -0.21
CA SER A 35 0.17 7.99 1.23
C SER A 35 -0.02 9.39 1.83
N GLY A 36 -0.50 10.34 1.04
CA GLY A 36 -0.62 11.73 1.50
C GLY A 36 0.72 12.36 1.81
N GLY A 37 1.77 11.94 1.12
CA GLY A 37 3.12 12.45 1.29
C GLY A 37 3.92 11.76 2.41
N ARG A 38 3.36 10.77 3.08
CA ARG A 38 4.05 10.06 4.17
C ARG A 38 5.18 9.18 3.65
N VAL A 39 4.98 8.57 2.51
CA VAL A 39 5.98 7.69 1.91
C VAL A 39 6.79 8.47 0.89
N LYS A 40 8.05 8.69 1.21
CA LYS A 40 9.02 9.37 0.33
C LYS A 40 10.21 8.44 0.18
N LEU A 41 10.31 7.80 -0.98
CA LEU A 41 11.35 6.82 -1.24
C LEU A 41 12.46 7.45 -2.07
N ALA A 42 13.70 7.29 -1.62
CA ALA A 42 14.85 7.57 -2.47
C ALA A 42 14.94 6.50 -3.55
N THR A 43 15.53 6.85 -4.68
CA THR A 43 15.64 5.95 -5.83
C THR A 43 16.25 4.60 -5.46
N GLY A 44 17.37 4.61 -4.73
CA GLY A 44 18.03 3.38 -4.31
C GLY A 44 17.16 2.51 -3.41
N THR A 45 16.45 3.14 -2.47
CA THR A 45 15.53 2.44 -1.57
C THR A 45 14.39 1.80 -2.34
N LEU A 46 13.84 2.49 -3.32
CA LEU A 46 12.78 1.96 -4.17
C LEU A 46 13.25 0.71 -4.93
N TYR A 47 14.41 0.80 -5.60
CA TYR A 47 14.88 -0.33 -6.40
C TYR A 47 15.27 -1.52 -5.54
N THR A 48 15.81 -1.29 -4.34
CA THR A 48 16.05 -2.36 -3.37
C THR A 48 14.75 -3.05 -2.99
N ALA A 49 13.70 -2.27 -2.74
CA ALA A 49 12.37 -2.81 -2.43
C ALA A 49 11.79 -3.59 -3.61
N LEU A 50 11.91 -3.07 -4.82
CA LEU A 50 11.41 -3.74 -6.02
C LEU A 50 12.15 -5.05 -6.29
N ASP A 51 13.46 -5.08 -6.07
CA ASP A 51 14.25 -6.31 -6.19
C ASP A 51 13.78 -7.36 -5.19
N ARG A 52 13.54 -6.95 -3.94
CA ARG A 52 13.04 -7.85 -2.90
C ARG A 52 11.65 -8.37 -3.25
N LEU A 53 10.76 -7.48 -3.68
CA LEU A 53 9.39 -7.87 -4.04
C LEU A 53 9.35 -8.77 -5.27
N THR A 54 10.27 -8.57 -6.21
CA THR A 54 10.43 -9.45 -7.37
C THR A 54 10.89 -10.83 -6.92
N ALA A 55 11.88 -10.90 -6.03
CA ALA A 55 12.37 -12.16 -5.48
C ALA A 55 11.28 -12.91 -4.71
N GLU A 56 10.41 -12.17 -4.02
CA GLU A 56 9.28 -12.75 -3.27
C GLU A 56 8.08 -13.09 -4.16
N GLY A 57 8.15 -12.78 -5.45
CA GLY A 57 7.08 -13.08 -6.40
C GLY A 57 5.86 -12.16 -6.30
N GLN A 58 5.99 -11.00 -5.66
CA GLN A 58 4.87 -10.06 -5.49
C GLN A 58 4.80 -9.02 -6.61
N VAL A 59 5.92 -8.71 -7.22
CA VAL A 59 5.97 -7.91 -8.43
C VAL A 59 6.80 -8.64 -9.48
N ARG A 60 6.64 -8.22 -10.73
CA ARG A 60 7.42 -8.77 -11.84
C ARG A 60 7.88 -7.64 -12.74
N LEU A 61 9.03 -7.84 -13.38
CA LEU A 61 9.50 -6.95 -14.43
C LEU A 61 8.66 -7.22 -15.67
N VAL A 62 7.91 -6.23 -16.11
CA VAL A 62 7.01 -6.35 -17.25
C VAL A 62 7.71 -5.94 -18.54
N GLY A 63 8.61 -4.97 -18.45
CA GLY A 63 9.32 -4.48 -19.61
C GLY A 63 10.53 -3.66 -19.24
N GLU A 64 11.38 -3.47 -20.23
CA GLU A 64 12.59 -2.71 -20.08
C GLU A 64 12.85 -1.98 -21.40
N GLU A 65 13.12 -0.70 -21.33
CA GLU A 65 13.41 0.10 -22.52
C GLU A 65 14.51 1.10 -22.22
N THR A 66 15.15 1.60 -23.25
CA THR A 66 16.16 2.65 -23.11
C THR A 66 15.55 3.98 -23.57
N VAL A 67 15.53 4.96 -22.66
CA VAL A 67 15.01 6.29 -22.93
C VAL A 67 16.10 7.30 -22.60
N ALA A 68 16.51 8.07 -23.59
CA ALA A 68 17.58 9.08 -23.45
C ALA A 68 18.86 8.50 -22.83
N GLY A 69 19.25 7.32 -23.28
CA GLY A 69 20.46 6.63 -22.82
C GLY A 69 20.35 5.96 -21.47
N ARG A 70 19.17 5.98 -20.83
CA ARG A 70 18.95 5.35 -19.52
C ARG A 70 17.97 4.21 -19.65
N VAL A 71 18.24 3.14 -18.89
CA VAL A 71 17.35 1.99 -18.83
C VAL A 71 16.14 2.34 -17.96
N ARG A 72 14.95 2.12 -18.51
CA ARG A 72 13.70 2.30 -17.78
C ARG A 72 13.03 0.94 -17.64
N ARG A 73 12.81 0.53 -16.40
CA ARG A 73 12.16 -0.74 -16.10
C ARG A 73 10.74 -0.50 -15.64
N THR A 74 9.82 -1.30 -16.17
CA THR A 74 8.40 -1.27 -15.84
C THR A 74 8.06 -2.49 -15.02
N TYR A 75 7.40 -2.28 -13.90
CA TYR A 75 7.01 -3.33 -12.94
C TYR A 75 5.50 -3.44 -12.85
N GLY A 76 5.03 -4.64 -12.58
CA GLY A 76 3.60 -4.89 -12.38
C GLY A 76 3.36 -5.81 -11.21
N LEU A 77 2.15 -5.78 -10.67
CA LEU A 77 1.74 -6.73 -9.64
C LEU A 77 1.55 -8.12 -10.22
N THR A 78 1.95 -9.13 -9.47
CA THR A 78 1.56 -10.50 -9.72
C THR A 78 0.24 -10.79 -9.01
N GLU A 79 -0.37 -11.94 -9.28
CA GLU A 79 -1.54 -12.37 -8.51
C GLU A 79 -1.21 -12.49 -7.04
N SER A 80 -0.04 -13.01 -6.71
CA SER A 80 0.44 -13.13 -5.34
C SER A 80 0.58 -11.76 -4.68
N GLY A 81 1.14 -10.78 -5.40
CA GLY A 81 1.28 -9.41 -4.90
C GLY A 81 -0.06 -8.75 -4.66
N SER A 82 -0.99 -8.93 -5.59
CA SER A 82 -2.35 -8.40 -5.46
C SER A 82 -3.07 -9.01 -4.25
N ALA A 83 -2.94 -10.33 -4.06
CA ALA A 83 -3.54 -11.02 -2.94
C ALA A 83 -2.94 -10.54 -1.60
N ALA A 84 -1.62 -10.39 -1.54
CA ALA A 84 -0.95 -9.91 -0.34
C ALA A 84 -1.38 -8.47 0.02
N LEU A 85 -1.49 -7.62 -1.00
CA LEU A 85 -1.94 -6.24 -0.81
C LEU A 85 -3.37 -6.19 -0.28
N ARG A 86 -4.27 -6.99 -0.86
CA ARG A 86 -5.67 -7.03 -0.42
C ARG A 86 -5.80 -7.56 1.00
N ALA A 87 -5.04 -8.60 1.35
CA ALA A 87 -5.05 -9.16 2.69
C ALA A 87 -4.60 -8.11 3.71
N GLU A 88 -3.57 -7.35 3.39
CA GLU A 88 -3.10 -6.27 4.24
C GLU A 88 -4.13 -5.16 4.38
N ALA A 89 -4.73 -4.73 3.28
CA ALA A 89 -5.77 -3.70 3.29
C ALA A 89 -6.97 -4.14 4.13
N GLN A 90 -7.38 -5.41 4.02
CA GLN A 90 -8.48 -5.99 4.81
C GLN A 90 -8.15 -5.93 6.29
N ARG A 91 -6.95 -6.33 6.67
CA ARG A 91 -6.51 -6.33 8.06
C ARG A 91 -6.47 -4.91 8.63
N MET A 92 -5.96 -3.96 7.86
CA MET A 92 -5.92 -2.56 8.27
C MET A 92 -7.32 -1.98 8.44
N ALA A 93 -8.24 -2.33 7.54
CA ALA A 93 -9.62 -1.88 7.63
C ALA A 93 -10.32 -2.43 8.88
N GLU A 94 -10.07 -3.70 9.20
CA GLU A 94 -10.63 -4.31 10.42
C GLU A 94 -10.06 -3.66 11.68
N ALA A 95 -8.75 -3.43 11.71
CA ALA A 95 -8.11 -2.75 12.82
C ALA A 95 -8.66 -1.33 13.01
N ALA A 96 -8.83 -0.61 11.90
CA ALA A 96 -9.40 0.73 11.93
C ALA A 96 -10.83 0.73 12.46
N ARG A 97 -11.64 -0.24 12.02
CA ARG A 97 -13.03 -0.36 12.49
C ARG A 97 -13.13 -0.62 13.98
N LEU A 98 -12.17 -1.36 14.55
CA LEU A 98 -12.17 -1.59 16.01
C LEU A 98 -12.06 -0.27 16.78
N VAL A 99 -11.18 0.62 16.33
CA VAL A 99 -10.97 1.90 17.00
C VAL A 99 -12.13 2.86 16.73
N ILE A 100 -12.50 3.01 15.46
CA ILE A 100 -13.60 3.91 15.06
C ILE A 100 -14.93 3.44 15.66
N GLY A 101 -15.19 2.13 15.65
CA GLY A 101 -16.39 1.56 16.23
C GLY A 101 -16.49 1.82 17.72
N ARG A 102 -15.37 1.68 18.45
CA ARG A 102 -15.34 1.94 19.89
C ARG A 102 -15.55 3.41 20.22
N GLU A 103 -14.99 4.32 19.42
CA GLU A 103 -15.24 5.74 19.56
C GLU A 103 -16.71 6.08 19.36
N GLN A 104 -17.33 5.51 18.34
CA GLN A 104 -18.74 5.72 18.06
C GLN A 104 -19.61 5.13 19.16
N ASP A 105 -19.26 3.96 19.68
CA ASP A 105 -20.00 3.35 20.80
C ASP A 105 -19.90 4.22 22.04
N ALA A 106 -18.71 4.79 22.34
CA ALA A 106 -18.54 5.69 23.46
C ALA A 106 -19.39 6.95 23.31
N LYS A 107 -19.43 7.52 22.11
CA LYS A 107 -20.23 8.72 21.79
C LYS A 107 -21.72 8.42 21.77
N SER A 108 -22.11 7.18 21.46
CA SER A 108 -23.49 6.72 21.35
C SER A 108 -23.92 5.87 22.53
N GLY A 109 -23.20 5.94 23.66
CA GLY A 109 -23.52 5.19 24.86
C GLY A 109 -24.87 5.61 25.45
N PRO A 110 -25.33 4.91 26.49
CA PRO A 110 -26.66 5.16 27.05
C PRO A 110 -26.94 6.62 27.41
N LEU A 111 -25.93 7.30 27.97
CA LEU A 111 -26.10 8.71 28.34
C LEU A 111 -26.23 9.61 27.10
N ALA A 112 -25.41 9.38 26.07
CA ALA A 112 -25.48 10.16 24.84
C ALA A 112 -26.83 9.97 24.13
N ARG A 113 -27.33 8.72 24.09
CA ARG A 113 -28.63 8.44 23.50
C ARG A 113 -29.75 9.11 24.25
N LYS A 114 -29.67 9.08 25.57
CA LYS A 114 -30.68 9.72 26.44
C LYS A 114 -30.73 11.23 26.19
N LEU A 115 -29.57 11.87 26.07
CA LEU A 115 -29.51 13.30 25.80
C LEU A 115 -30.05 13.66 24.42
N ARG A 116 -29.87 12.78 23.42
CA ARG A 116 -30.37 13.03 22.07
C ARG A 116 -31.89 12.92 21.95
N THR A 117 -32.50 12.09 22.77
CA THR A 117 -33.96 11.87 22.72
C THR A 117 -34.75 12.91 23.50
N GLN A 118 -34.08 13.75 24.24
CA GLN A 118 -34.70 14.89 24.93
C GLN A 118 -34.66 16.15 24.06
#